data_ff6368e47d3b0e6ae70a14751af87203
#
_entry.id   ff6368e47d3b0e6ae70a14751af87203
#
_cell.length_a   1.000
_cell.length_b   1.000
_cell.length_c   1.000
_cell.angle_alpha   90.00
_cell.angle_beta   90.00
_cell.angle_gamma   90.00
#
_symmetry.space_group_name_H-M   'P 1'
#
loop_
_entity.id
_entity.type
_entity.pdbx_description
1 polymer ?
#
loop_
_entity_poly.entity_id
_entity_poly.type
_entity_poly.pdbx_seq_one_letter_code
_entity_poly.pdbx_strand_id
1 'polypeptide(L)'
;DAYFVKSMFSDEPTVHIGIIEKAGGNVQWNGINVSAGKLSENWNREAGEKVSLYTYTNGDEVELFLNGKSLGVKKNSDDPKLRARIKWDGIAYAPGTLLAVARKNGKVVARHQIETTGEAVALKMVPDAETWHADGQDLMHVRVYAVDKKGRRVMDLKDKNAFSKLTFTVKGDADIVAVDNGNINSDELHVGKKQLNKTAERALYQGSALVILRAGTQPSKVELTVACENAVSGQKSAASGQKSAASGVQSAASGHQSAASGVQKGNLKTKRIVLVTK
;
A
#
# COMPACT_ATOMS: atom_id res chain seq x y z
N ASP A 1 -7.97 -6.12 10.83
CA ASP A 1 -8.84 -6.99 11.66
C ASP A 1 -9.20 -8.34 11.01
N ALA A 2 -9.19 -8.47 9.66
CA ALA A 2 -9.54 -9.74 8.98
C ALA A 2 -8.69 -10.93 9.47
N TYR A 3 -7.40 -10.75 9.67
CA TYR A 3 -6.52 -11.82 10.18
C TYR A 3 -6.80 -12.20 11.63
N PHE A 4 -7.25 -11.26 12.46
CA PHE A 4 -7.72 -11.58 13.81
C PHE A 4 -8.97 -12.45 13.75
N VAL A 5 -9.95 -12.07 12.93
CA VAL A 5 -11.18 -12.85 12.71
C VAL A 5 -10.84 -14.24 12.16
N LYS A 6 -9.94 -14.33 11.15
CA LYS A 6 -9.46 -15.62 10.64
C LYS A 6 -8.84 -16.48 11.75
N SER A 7 -8.00 -15.89 12.62
CA SER A 7 -7.38 -16.62 13.73
C SER A 7 -8.37 -17.12 14.79
N MET A 8 -9.54 -16.48 14.88
CA MET A 8 -10.58 -16.86 15.86
C MET A 8 -11.55 -17.93 15.35
N PHE A 9 -11.83 -17.92 14.03
CA PHE A 9 -12.97 -18.65 13.47
C PHE A 9 -12.60 -19.61 12.34
N SER A 10 -11.32 -19.67 11.93
CA SER A 10 -10.88 -20.61 10.89
C SER A 10 -10.05 -21.73 11.49
N ASP A 11 -10.25 -22.96 11.00
CA ASP A 11 -9.40 -24.12 11.31
C ASP A 11 -8.11 -24.13 10.48
N GLU A 12 -8.04 -23.33 9.41
CA GLU A 12 -6.85 -23.20 8.59
C GLU A 12 -5.70 -22.59 9.41
N PRO A 13 -4.53 -23.27 9.49
CA PRO A 13 -3.39 -22.73 10.24
C PRO A 13 -3.02 -21.33 9.77
N THR A 14 -2.94 -20.39 10.70
CA THR A 14 -2.64 -19.00 10.38
C THR A 14 -1.69 -18.37 11.38
N VAL A 15 -0.83 -17.49 10.90
CA VAL A 15 -0.11 -16.47 11.68
C VAL A 15 0.03 -15.21 10.84
N HIS A 16 -0.14 -14.05 11.46
CA HIS A 16 -0.03 -12.75 10.77
C HIS A 16 0.57 -11.70 11.69
N ILE A 17 1.51 -10.92 11.19
CA ILE A 17 2.15 -9.80 11.90
C ILE A 17 1.38 -8.51 11.58
N GLY A 18 0.93 -7.81 12.61
CA GLY A 18 0.37 -6.47 12.49
C GLY A 18 1.12 -5.49 13.38
N ILE A 19 1.85 -4.56 12.78
CA ILE A 19 2.57 -3.52 13.53
C ILE A 19 1.58 -2.46 13.99
N ILE A 20 1.65 -2.12 15.28
CA ILE A 20 0.82 -1.09 15.88
C ILE A 20 1.38 0.27 15.48
N GLU A 21 0.67 0.99 14.62
CA GLU A 21 1.02 2.35 14.26
C GLU A 21 0.62 3.34 15.35
N LYS A 22 1.39 4.41 15.49
CA LYS A 22 1.03 5.48 16.40
C LYS A 22 -0.35 6.01 16.03
N ALA A 23 -1.27 6.01 16.97
CA ALA A 23 -2.62 6.51 16.74
C ALA A 23 -2.58 7.99 16.36
N GLY A 24 -3.20 8.33 15.25
CA GLY A 24 -3.43 9.72 14.85
C GLY A 24 -4.62 10.31 15.63
N GLY A 25 -4.40 10.65 16.90
CA GLY A 25 -5.40 11.33 17.72
C GLY A 25 -6.45 10.39 18.34
N ASN A 26 -6.97 10.78 19.50
CA ASN A 26 -8.15 10.17 20.11
C ASN A 26 -9.40 10.81 19.50
N VAL A 27 -10.27 10.00 18.92
CA VAL A 27 -11.60 10.46 18.53
C VAL A 27 -12.54 10.27 19.73
N GLN A 28 -13.09 11.35 20.25
CA GLN A 28 -14.18 11.27 21.23
C GLN A 28 -15.51 11.05 20.51
N TRP A 29 -16.16 9.94 20.82
CA TRP A 29 -17.50 9.67 20.35
C TRP A 29 -18.41 9.38 21.57
N ASN A 30 -19.45 10.17 21.76
CA ASN A 30 -20.36 10.08 22.91
C ASN A 30 -19.64 10.00 24.29
N GLY A 31 -18.60 10.82 24.49
CA GLY A 31 -17.84 10.82 25.74
C GLY A 31 -16.87 9.63 25.91
N ILE A 32 -16.78 8.74 24.93
CA ILE A 32 -15.87 7.60 24.93
C ILE A 32 -14.69 7.91 24.03
N ASN A 33 -13.46 7.77 24.57
CA ASN A 33 -12.25 7.83 23.73
C ASN A 33 -12.14 6.56 22.89
N VAL A 34 -12.40 6.67 21.61
CA VAL A 34 -12.19 5.59 20.65
C VAL A 34 -10.84 5.82 19.97
N SER A 35 -9.83 5.07 20.35
CA SER A 35 -8.60 4.95 19.59
C SER A 35 -8.61 3.62 18.86
N ALA A 36 -8.94 3.63 17.59
CA ALA A 36 -8.68 2.49 16.73
C ALA A 36 -7.17 2.50 16.42
N GLY A 37 -6.41 1.68 17.14
CA GLY A 37 -5.01 1.46 16.81
C GLY A 37 -4.91 0.94 15.38
N LYS A 38 -4.31 1.74 14.49
CA LYS A 38 -4.09 1.33 13.11
C LYS A 38 -2.99 0.28 13.09
N LEU A 39 -3.23 -0.82 12.39
CA LEU A 39 -2.23 -1.86 12.16
C LEU A 39 -1.74 -1.77 10.71
N SER A 40 -0.46 -2.07 10.52
CA SER A 40 0.15 -2.15 9.18
C SER A 40 1.13 -3.31 9.08
N GLU A 41 1.52 -3.65 7.85
CA GLU A 41 2.63 -4.57 7.56
C GLU A 41 3.90 -3.80 7.18
N ASN A 42 3.90 -2.48 7.38
CA ASN A 42 5.04 -1.65 7.04
C ASN A 42 6.19 -1.87 8.04
N TRP A 43 7.29 -2.49 7.57
CA TRP A 43 8.50 -2.69 8.38
C TRP A 43 9.55 -1.59 8.19
N ASN A 44 9.31 -0.56 7.38
CA ASN A 44 10.23 0.57 7.24
C ASN A 44 10.07 1.53 8.42
N ARG A 45 11.17 1.78 9.14
CA ARG A 45 11.23 2.68 10.30
C ARG A 45 12.56 3.41 10.32
N GLU A 46 12.69 4.37 11.22
CA GLU A 46 13.98 4.98 11.55
C GLU A 46 14.85 3.99 12.36
N ALA A 47 16.16 4.05 12.14
CA ALA A 47 17.09 3.15 12.81
C ALA A 47 16.95 3.27 14.34
N GLY A 48 16.79 2.13 15.02
CA GLY A 48 16.64 2.05 16.47
C GLY A 48 15.24 2.41 17.01
N GLU A 49 14.29 2.77 16.14
CA GLU A 49 12.89 2.97 16.56
C GLU A 49 12.36 1.68 17.19
N LYS A 50 11.68 1.82 18.33
CA LYS A 50 11.01 0.68 19.00
C LYS A 50 9.56 0.63 18.57
N VAL A 51 9.12 -0.53 18.12
CA VAL A 51 7.75 -0.79 17.69
C VAL A 51 7.09 -1.81 18.60
N SER A 52 5.77 -1.74 18.68
CA SER A 52 4.93 -2.80 19.22
C SER A 52 4.13 -3.43 18.09
N LEU A 53 3.84 -4.73 18.21
CA LEU A 53 3.10 -5.46 17.21
C LEU A 53 2.23 -6.55 17.82
N TYR A 54 1.26 -7.00 17.05
CA TYR A 54 0.53 -8.24 17.31
C TYR A 54 0.95 -9.32 16.33
N THR A 55 1.00 -10.56 16.81
CA THR A 55 0.91 -11.75 15.97
C THR A 55 -0.45 -12.38 16.20
N TYR A 56 -1.26 -12.45 15.14
CA TYR A 56 -2.57 -13.12 15.14
C TYR A 56 -2.37 -14.57 14.74
N THR A 57 -2.85 -15.52 15.54
CA THR A 57 -2.63 -16.95 15.29
C THR A 57 -3.70 -17.83 15.95
N ASN A 58 -4.01 -18.96 15.31
CA ASN A 58 -4.74 -20.08 15.90
C ASN A 58 -3.81 -21.23 16.32
N GLY A 59 -2.50 -20.99 16.32
CA GLY A 59 -1.51 -21.90 16.89
C GLY A 59 -1.39 -21.74 18.42
N ASP A 60 -0.68 -22.66 19.06
CA ASP A 60 -0.47 -22.67 20.52
C ASP A 60 0.57 -21.62 20.95
N GLU A 61 1.54 -21.34 20.08
CA GLU A 61 2.64 -20.41 20.33
C GLU A 61 3.18 -19.80 19.05
N VAL A 62 3.83 -18.66 19.19
CA VAL A 62 4.58 -17.98 18.13
C VAL A 62 5.99 -17.69 18.56
N GLU A 63 6.96 -18.04 17.73
CA GLU A 63 8.33 -17.55 17.81
C GLU A 63 8.53 -16.42 16.79
N LEU A 64 9.09 -15.31 17.27
CA LEU A 64 9.37 -14.13 16.46
C LEU A 64 10.87 -14.05 16.17
N PHE A 65 11.23 -13.79 14.91
CA PHE A 65 12.64 -13.66 14.49
C PHE A 65 12.86 -12.31 13.81
N LEU A 66 13.97 -11.67 14.13
CA LEU A 66 14.49 -10.49 13.42
C LEU A 66 15.83 -10.86 12.78
N ASN A 67 15.88 -10.82 11.45
CA ASN A 67 17.07 -11.19 10.67
C ASN A 67 17.64 -12.58 11.05
N GLY A 68 16.76 -13.55 11.28
CA GLY A 68 17.12 -14.91 11.66
C GLY A 68 17.43 -15.12 13.14
N LYS A 69 17.57 -14.04 13.93
CA LYS A 69 17.76 -14.12 15.38
C LYS A 69 16.41 -14.19 16.09
N SER A 70 16.20 -15.21 16.94
CA SER A 70 14.99 -15.35 17.75
C SER A 70 14.88 -14.20 18.77
N LEU A 71 13.70 -13.60 18.83
CA LEU A 71 13.30 -12.62 19.84
C LEU A 71 12.52 -13.29 20.99
N GLY A 72 12.38 -14.61 20.95
CA GLY A 72 11.71 -15.43 21.93
C GLY A 72 10.42 -16.07 21.42
N VAL A 73 9.82 -16.88 22.29
CA VAL A 73 8.56 -17.59 22.06
C VAL A 73 7.52 -17.05 23.02
N LYS A 74 6.31 -16.82 22.53
CA LYS A 74 5.15 -16.46 23.35
C LYS A 74 4.00 -17.42 23.07
N LYS A 75 3.36 -17.89 24.14
CA LYS A 75 2.18 -18.75 24.06
C LYS A 75 0.93 -17.96 23.77
N ASN A 76 0.03 -18.56 23.00
CA ASN A 76 -1.33 -18.06 22.83
C ASN A 76 -2.06 -18.16 24.18
N SER A 77 -3.00 -17.27 24.42
CA SER A 77 -3.74 -17.25 25.68
C SER A 77 -4.97 -18.16 25.58
N ASP A 78 -5.26 -18.86 26.69
CA ASP A 78 -6.51 -19.61 26.84
C ASP A 78 -7.70 -18.70 27.21
N ASP A 79 -7.43 -17.46 27.67
CA ASP A 79 -8.47 -16.47 27.96
C ASP A 79 -9.17 -16.05 26.64
N PRO A 80 -10.50 -16.23 26.53
CA PRO A 80 -11.26 -15.84 25.36
C PRO A 80 -11.10 -14.38 24.91
N LYS A 81 -10.76 -13.48 25.84
CA LYS A 81 -10.54 -12.06 25.57
C LYS A 81 -9.16 -11.75 25.00
N LEU A 82 -8.19 -12.63 25.23
CA LEU A 82 -6.79 -12.42 24.86
C LEU A 82 -6.30 -13.42 23.79
N ARG A 83 -7.03 -14.51 23.58
CA ARG A 83 -6.63 -15.55 22.61
C ARG A 83 -6.55 -15.01 21.19
N ALA A 84 -5.83 -15.72 20.35
CA ALA A 84 -5.61 -15.45 18.93
C ALA A 84 -4.83 -14.16 18.62
N ARG A 85 -4.34 -13.45 19.64
CA ARG A 85 -3.48 -12.28 19.48
C ARG A 85 -2.38 -12.24 20.55
N ILE A 86 -1.15 -12.27 20.12
CA ILE A 86 0.01 -12.20 20.99
C ILE A 86 0.68 -10.86 20.82
N LYS A 87 0.81 -10.07 21.89
CA LYS A 87 1.45 -8.75 21.84
C LYS A 87 2.96 -8.86 22.06
N TRP A 88 3.70 -8.10 21.25
CA TRP A 88 5.14 -7.92 21.35
C TRP A 88 5.44 -6.43 21.48
N ASP A 89 6.11 -6.03 22.54
CA ASP A 89 6.42 -4.63 22.83
C ASP A 89 7.93 -4.38 22.75
N GLY A 90 8.31 -3.17 22.33
CA GLY A 90 9.67 -2.69 22.39
C GLY A 90 10.64 -3.38 21.42
N ILE A 91 10.14 -3.96 20.32
CA ILE A 91 10.98 -4.55 19.29
C ILE A 91 11.77 -3.44 18.60
N ALA A 92 13.10 -3.45 18.76
CA ALA A 92 13.97 -2.49 18.11
C ALA A 92 14.03 -2.79 16.61
N TYR A 93 13.69 -1.78 15.80
CA TYR A 93 13.79 -1.93 14.34
C TYR A 93 15.24 -2.10 13.90
N ALA A 94 15.45 -3.08 13.04
CA ALA A 94 16.64 -3.20 12.20
C ALA A 94 16.21 -3.53 10.77
N PRO A 95 16.85 -2.95 9.76
CA PRO A 95 16.56 -3.28 8.36
C PRO A 95 16.71 -4.79 8.11
N GLY A 96 15.78 -5.36 7.32
CA GLY A 96 15.79 -6.77 6.96
C GLY A 96 14.42 -7.42 7.14
N THR A 97 14.39 -8.58 7.76
CA THR A 97 13.23 -9.48 7.80
C THR A 97 12.73 -9.68 9.22
N LEU A 98 11.44 -9.46 9.44
CA LEU A 98 10.72 -9.88 10.64
C LEU A 98 9.83 -11.06 10.29
N LEU A 99 10.05 -12.22 10.94
CA LEU A 99 9.38 -13.48 10.67
C LEU A 99 8.68 -13.99 11.94
N ALA A 100 7.40 -14.30 11.82
CA ALA A 100 6.62 -15.02 12.84
C ALA A 100 6.42 -16.47 12.42
N VAL A 101 6.67 -17.40 13.32
CA VAL A 101 6.50 -18.84 13.12
C VAL A 101 5.54 -19.35 14.19
N ALA A 102 4.34 -19.78 13.76
CA ALA A 102 3.37 -20.40 14.64
C ALA A 102 3.57 -21.91 14.73
N ARG A 103 3.43 -22.45 15.95
CA ARG A 103 3.45 -23.88 16.21
C ARG A 103 2.13 -24.31 16.85
N LYS A 104 1.74 -25.53 16.54
CA LYS A 104 0.61 -26.23 17.18
C LYS A 104 1.06 -27.66 17.49
N ASN A 105 0.88 -28.09 18.73
CA ASN A 105 1.39 -29.39 19.22
C ASN A 105 2.89 -29.58 18.90
N GLY A 106 3.70 -28.53 19.09
CA GLY A 106 5.15 -28.51 18.84
C GLY A 106 5.55 -28.49 17.36
N LYS A 107 4.63 -28.61 16.42
CA LYS A 107 4.91 -28.59 14.97
C LYS A 107 4.67 -27.21 14.38
N VAL A 108 5.53 -26.80 13.45
CA VAL A 108 5.34 -25.55 12.70
C VAL A 108 4.14 -25.71 11.77
N VAL A 109 3.15 -24.82 11.90
CA VAL A 109 1.90 -24.86 11.13
C VAL A 109 1.71 -23.66 10.21
N ALA A 110 2.29 -22.51 10.54
CA ALA A 110 2.20 -21.31 9.69
C ALA A 110 3.41 -20.40 9.85
N ARG A 111 3.69 -19.61 8.82
CA ARG A 111 4.72 -18.55 8.82
C ARG A 111 4.17 -17.30 8.18
N HIS A 112 4.56 -16.15 8.71
CA HIS A 112 4.32 -14.85 8.08
C HIS A 112 5.56 -13.98 8.21
N GLN A 113 5.94 -13.32 7.12
CA GLN A 113 7.15 -12.52 7.02
C GLN A 113 6.81 -11.14 6.46
N ILE A 114 7.40 -10.12 7.06
CA ILE A 114 7.44 -8.77 6.53
C ILE A 114 8.90 -8.32 6.39
N GLU A 115 9.18 -7.42 5.46
CA GLU A 115 10.54 -7.01 5.13
C GLU A 115 10.67 -5.51 4.96
N THR A 116 11.86 -4.99 5.25
CA THR A 116 12.23 -3.64 4.84
C THR A 116 12.23 -3.55 3.32
N THR A 117 11.51 -2.60 2.77
CA THR A 117 11.43 -2.35 1.32
C THR A 117 12.34 -1.19 0.92
N GLY A 118 12.78 -1.21 -0.32
CA GLY A 118 13.45 -0.08 -0.96
C GLY A 118 12.44 0.96 -1.48
N GLU A 119 12.96 1.90 -2.28
CA GLU A 119 12.11 2.87 -2.98
C GLU A 119 11.20 2.18 -4.00
N ALA A 120 10.00 2.72 -4.16
CA ALA A 120 9.09 2.26 -5.19
C ALA A 120 9.63 2.61 -6.58
N VAL A 121 9.72 1.62 -7.46
CA VAL A 121 10.29 1.77 -8.81
C VAL A 121 9.34 1.30 -9.91
N ALA A 122 8.26 0.60 -9.57
CA ALA A 122 7.30 0.05 -10.52
C ALA A 122 5.91 -0.09 -9.92
N LEU A 123 4.92 -0.30 -10.80
CA LEU A 123 3.58 -0.74 -10.44
C LEU A 123 3.47 -2.26 -10.69
N LYS A 124 2.80 -2.97 -9.80
CA LYS A 124 2.42 -4.38 -9.95
C LYS A 124 0.89 -4.47 -9.93
N MET A 125 0.32 -5.14 -10.92
CA MET A 125 -1.11 -5.39 -11.02
C MET A 125 -1.39 -6.85 -10.71
N VAL A 126 -2.41 -7.10 -9.89
CA VAL A 126 -2.78 -8.44 -9.42
C VAL A 126 -4.30 -8.58 -9.56
N PRO A 127 -4.80 -9.26 -10.60
CA PRO A 127 -6.20 -9.64 -10.69
C PRO A 127 -6.53 -10.68 -9.63
N ASP A 128 -7.77 -10.72 -9.19
CA ASP A 128 -8.24 -11.65 -8.15
C ASP A 128 -8.68 -13.01 -8.71
N ALA A 129 -8.84 -13.12 -10.05
CA ALA A 129 -9.18 -14.35 -10.73
C ALA A 129 -8.43 -14.49 -12.06
N GLU A 130 -8.27 -15.72 -12.53
CA GLU A 130 -7.68 -16.02 -13.84
C GLU A 130 -8.73 -16.05 -14.96
N THR A 131 -9.98 -16.32 -14.60
CA THR A 131 -11.11 -16.40 -15.55
C THR A 131 -12.14 -15.34 -15.23
N TRP A 132 -12.79 -14.84 -16.27
CA TRP A 132 -13.77 -13.78 -16.20
C TRP A 132 -14.84 -14.02 -17.28
N HIS A 133 -16.13 -13.97 -16.92
CA HIS A 133 -17.21 -14.35 -17.82
C HIS A 133 -17.81 -13.12 -18.51
N ALA A 134 -18.05 -13.24 -19.82
CA ALA A 134 -18.66 -12.18 -20.64
C ALA A 134 -20.19 -12.20 -20.55
N ASP A 135 -20.73 -12.04 -19.34
CA ASP A 135 -22.18 -12.11 -19.05
C ASP A 135 -22.80 -10.73 -18.76
N GLY A 136 -22.01 -9.66 -18.86
CA GLY A 136 -22.42 -8.29 -18.56
C GLY A 136 -22.53 -7.96 -17.07
N GLN A 137 -22.21 -8.90 -16.19
CA GLN A 137 -22.35 -8.75 -14.72
C GLN A 137 -21.11 -9.13 -13.97
N ASP A 138 -20.31 -10.09 -14.45
CA ASP A 138 -19.15 -10.61 -13.75
C ASP A 138 -18.09 -9.51 -13.53
N LEU A 139 -17.50 -9.51 -12.34
CA LEU A 139 -16.57 -8.48 -11.88
C LEU A 139 -15.14 -9.02 -11.76
N MET A 140 -14.19 -8.22 -12.16
CA MET A 140 -12.76 -8.47 -11.96
C MET A 140 -12.18 -7.37 -11.08
N HIS A 141 -11.63 -7.76 -9.92
CA HIS A 141 -10.93 -6.84 -9.03
C HIS A 141 -9.44 -6.89 -9.34
N VAL A 142 -8.87 -5.76 -9.74
CA VAL A 142 -7.43 -5.67 -9.99
C VAL A 142 -6.79 -4.75 -8.95
N ARG A 143 -5.98 -5.35 -8.06
CA ARG A 143 -5.17 -4.59 -7.10
C ARG A 143 -3.91 -4.07 -7.78
N VAL A 144 -3.58 -2.82 -7.50
CA VAL A 144 -2.37 -2.18 -7.99
C VAL A 144 -1.48 -1.81 -6.81
N TYR A 145 -0.22 -2.23 -6.86
CA TYR A 145 0.76 -1.96 -5.82
C TYR A 145 1.94 -1.18 -6.38
N ALA A 146 2.41 -0.18 -5.64
CA ALA A 146 3.75 0.36 -5.81
C ALA A 146 4.75 -0.66 -5.23
N VAL A 147 5.75 -1.05 -6.02
CA VAL A 147 6.72 -2.07 -5.63
C VAL A 147 8.16 -1.62 -5.82
N ASP A 148 9.03 -2.14 -4.96
CA ASP A 148 10.47 -1.92 -5.06
C ASP A 148 11.12 -2.82 -6.15
N LYS A 149 12.44 -2.71 -6.29
CA LYS A 149 13.22 -3.51 -7.27
C LYS A 149 13.08 -5.02 -7.08
N LYS A 150 12.70 -5.49 -5.88
CA LYS A 150 12.45 -6.90 -5.57
C LYS A 150 10.98 -7.30 -5.74
N GLY A 151 10.12 -6.38 -6.19
CA GLY A 151 8.69 -6.63 -6.37
C GLY A 151 7.86 -6.63 -5.07
N ARG A 152 8.44 -6.15 -3.96
CA ARG A 152 7.77 -6.05 -2.66
C ARG A 152 6.98 -4.75 -2.58
N ARG A 153 5.78 -4.80 -1.99
CA ARG A 153 4.92 -3.63 -1.83
C ARG A 153 5.57 -2.59 -0.93
N VAL A 154 5.69 -1.37 -1.43
CA VAL A 154 6.19 -0.21 -0.67
C VAL A 154 5.01 0.53 -0.08
N MET A 155 4.83 0.43 1.23
CA MET A 155 3.70 1.07 1.94
C MET A 155 4.02 2.50 2.37
N ASP A 156 5.29 2.79 2.63
CA ASP A 156 5.78 4.12 2.98
C ASP A 156 6.32 4.82 1.72
N LEU A 157 5.46 5.57 1.07
CA LEU A 157 5.82 6.40 -0.08
C LEU A 157 6.31 7.74 0.45
N LYS A 158 7.62 7.88 0.60
CA LYS A 158 8.28 9.07 1.17
C LYS A 158 7.98 10.36 0.38
N ASP A 159 7.78 10.23 -0.91
CA ASP A 159 7.38 11.35 -1.77
C ASP A 159 5.88 11.23 -2.09
N LYS A 160 5.06 11.93 -1.32
CA LYS A 160 3.61 11.99 -1.54
C LYS A 160 3.24 12.53 -2.93
N ASN A 161 4.15 13.26 -3.56
CA ASN A 161 3.92 13.86 -4.87
C ASN A 161 4.31 12.91 -6.02
N ALA A 162 5.21 11.94 -5.80
CA ALA A 162 5.66 11.01 -6.83
C ALA A 162 4.60 9.97 -7.23
N PHE A 163 3.59 9.75 -6.36
CA PHE A 163 2.53 8.75 -6.53
C PHE A 163 1.16 9.31 -6.22
N SER A 164 0.94 10.58 -6.50
CA SER A 164 -0.27 11.25 -6.06
C SER A 164 -1.52 10.67 -6.71
N LYS A 165 -1.44 10.18 -7.95
CA LYS A 165 -2.64 9.75 -8.67
C LYS A 165 -2.31 8.69 -9.73
N LEU A 166 -3.09 7.62 -9.75
CA LEU A 166 -3.11 6.63 -10.81
C LEU A 166 -4.24 6.95 -11.79
N THR A 167 -3.94 6.84 -13.07
CA THR A 167 -4.94 6.85 -14.15
C THR A 167 -5.10 5.43 -14.67
N PHE A 168 -6.32 4.92 -14.59
CA PHE A 168 -6.72 3.63 -15.13
C PHE A 168 -7.39 3.84 -16.48
N THR A 169 -7.06 2.99 -17.46
CA THR A 169 -7.69 2.99 -18.77
C THR A 169 -7.98 1.56 -19.19
N VAL A 170 -9.23 1.27 -19.54
CA VAL A 170 -9.64 -0.05 -20.05
C VAL A 170 -10.01 0.02 -21.52
N LYS A 171 -9.57 -0.97 -22.30
CA LYS A 171 -9.93 -1.18 -23.70
C LYS A 171 -10.51 -2.58 -23.86
N GLY A 172 -11.41 -2.77 -24.82
CA GLY A 172 -12.16 -4.01 -25.02
C GLY A 172 -13.58 -3.92 -24.45
N ASP A 173 -14.27 -5.05 -24.41
CA ASP A 173 -15.66 -5.14 -23.93
C ASP A 173 -15.70 -5.30 -22.42
N ALA A 174 -15.35 -4.24 -21.71
CA ALA A 174 -15.44 -4.11 -20.26
C ALA A 174 -15.46 -2.65 -19.84
N ASP A 175 -16.03 -2.36 -18.68
CA ASP A 175 -16.11 -1.03 -18.10
C ASP A 175 -15.49 -0.98 -16.71
N ILE A 176 -14.90 0.16 -16.35
CA ILE A 176 -14.52 0.45 -14.96
C ILE A 176 -15.79 0.85 -14.20
N VAL A 177 -16.15 0.12 -13.16
CA VAL A 177 -17.35 0.41 -12.35
C VAL A 177 -17.00 1.08 -11.03
N ALA A 178 -15.80 0.85 -10.50
CA ALA A 178 -15.35 1.53 -9.29
C ALA A 178 -13.82 1.55 -9.18
N VAL A 179 -13.31 2.50 -8.39
CA VAL A 179 -11.92 2.59 -7.93
C VAL A 179 -11.88 2.86 -6.44
N ASP A 180 -10.91 2.29 -5.74
CA ASP A 180 -10.71 2.49 -4.31
C ASP A 180 -9.23 2.38 -3.92
N ASN A 181 -8.88 2.77 -2.71
CA ASN A 181 -7.54 2.60 -2.14
C ASN A 181 -7.55 2.17 -0.66
N GLY A 182 -8.74 2.00 -0.08
CA GLY A 182 -8.93 1.63 1.33
C GLY A 182 -8.69 2.77 2.33
N ASN A 183 -8.57 4.02 1.87
CA ASN A 183 -8.48 5.18 2.76
C ASN A 183 -9.88 5.66 3.12
N ILE A 184 -10.37 5.29 4.30
CA ILE A 184 -11.70 5.68 4.79
C ILE A 184 -11.87 7.20 5.00
N ASN A 185 -10.77 7.96 5.04
CA ASN A 185 -10.79 9.42 5.17
C ASN A 185 -10.64 10.13 3.81
N SER A 186 -10.67 9.38 2.69
CA SER A 186 -10.60 9.98 1.37
C SER A 186 -11.96 10.51 0.96
N ASP A 187 -11.97 11.72 0.43
CA ASP A 187 -13.12 12.35 -0.23
C ASP A 187 -13.17 12.09 -1.74
N GLU A 188 -12.19 11.34 -2.26
CA GLU A 188 -12.19 10.91 -3.66
C GLU A 188 -13.38 9.98 -3.93
N LEU A 189 -14.12 10.23 -4.99
CA LEU A 189 -15.27 9.42 -5.36
C LEU A 189 -14.83 8.02 -5.82
N HIS A 190 -15.49 6.98 -5.28
CA HIS A 190 -15.29 5.59 -5.72
C HIS A 190 -15.86 5.36 -7.11
N VAL A 191 -16.96 6.05 -7.43
CA VAL A 191 -17.61 6.06 -8.74
C VAL A 191 -17.61 7.51 -9.21
N GLY A 192 -17.19 7.78 -10.45
CA GLY A 192 -17.14 9.14 -10.99
C GLY A 192 -18.52 9.80 -11.01
N LYS A 193 -18.54 11.14 -11.08
CA LYS A 193 -19.78 11.93 -11.23
C LYS A 193 -20.58 11.57 -12.49
N LYS A 194 -19.89 11.07 -13.52
CA LYS A 194 -20.45 10.41 -14.69
C LYS A 194 -20.06 8.94 -14.60
N GLN A 195 -20.93 8.07 -15.08
CA GLN A 195 -20.69 6.64 -15.11
C GLN A 195 -19.25 6.37 -15.61
N LEU A 196 -18.43 5.73 -14.77
CA LEU A 196 -17.09 5.35 -15.14
C LEU A 196 -17.22 4.29 -16.23
N ASN A 197 -16.62 4.51 -17.38
CA ASN A 197 -16.65 3.53 -18.47
C ASN A 197 -15.24 3.04 -18.76
N LYS A 198 -14.42 3.90 -19.35
CA LYS A 198 -13.12 3.50 -19.90
C LYS A 198 -11.94 4.10 -19.15
N THR A 199 -12.16 5.12 -18.34
CA THR A 199 -11.10 5.79 -17.58
C THR A 199 -11.55 6.11 -16.16
N ALA A 200 -10.61 6.01 -15.20
CA ALA A 200 -10.80 6.41 -13.81
C ALA A 200 -9.48 6.86 -13.20
N GLU A 201 -9.55 7.58 -12.10
CA GLU A 201 -8.38 8.04 -11.37
C GLU A 201 -8.51 7.72 -9.89
N ARG A 202 -7.40 7.35 -9.25
CA ARG A 202 -7.35 7.14 -7.80
C ARG A 202 -5.94 7.32 -7.27
N ALA A 203 -5.78 8.00 -6.13
CA ALA A 203 -4.50 8.07 -5.43
C ALA A 203 -4.09 6.70 -4.84
N LEU A 204 -2.78 6.45 -4.72
CA LEU A 204 -2.29 5.34 -3.92
C LEU A 204 -2.41 5.67 -2.42
N TYR A 205 -2.91 4.71 -1.65
CA TYR A 205 -2.90 4.76 -0.20
C TYR A 205 -2.14 3.56 0.36
N GLN A 206 -1.12 3.83 1.19
CA GLN A 206 -0.20 2.79 1.66
C GLN A 206 0.33 1.90 0.53
N GLY A 207 0.69 2.52 -0.59
CA GLY A 207 1.24 1.82 -1.75
C GLY A 207 0.26 0.93 -2.50
N SER A 208 -1.06 1.11 -2.36
CA SER A 208 -2.05 0.34 -3.11
C SER A 208 -3.25 1.15 -3.58
N ALA A 209 -3.87 0.66 -4.65
CA ALA A 209 -5.18 1.04 -5.12
C ALA A 209 -5.89 -0.19 -5.72
N LEU A 210 -7.19 -0.07 -5.90
CA LEU A 210 -8.06 -1.10 -6.48
C LEU A 210 -8.83 -0.48 -7.64
N VAL A 211 -8.95 -1.23 -8.73
CA VAL A 211 -9.92 -0.95 -9.80
C VAL A 211 -10.82 -2.17 -9.96
N ILE A 212 -12.11 -1.94 -10.11
CA ILE A 212 -13.13 -2.97 -10.33
C ILE A 212 -13.64 -2.79 -11.76
N LEU A 213 -13.50 -3.85 -12.54
CA LEU A 213 -13.99 -3.93 -13.92
C LEU A 213 -15.22 -4.81 -13.96
N ARG A 214 -16.16 -4.47 -14.82
CA ARG A 214 -17.31 -5.32 -15.17
C ARG A 214 -17.15 -5.78 -16.62
N ALA A 215 -17.33 -7.08 -16.85
CA ALA A 215 -17.33 -7.66 -18.18
C ALA A 215 -18.47 -7.10 -19.03
N GLY A 216 -18.27 -7.00 -20.34
CA GLY A 216 -19.33 -6.86 -21.31
C GLY A 216 -19.99 -8.19 -21.62
N THR A 217 -20.73 -8.25 -22.73
CA THR A 217 -21.50 -9.45 -23.13
C THR A 217 -20.82 -10.24 -24.24
N GLN A 218 -19.68 -9.75 -24.76
CA GLN A 218 -18.96 -10.42 -25.84
C GLN A 218 -17.60 -10.90 -25.34
N PRO A 219 -17.28 -12.20 -25.49
CA PRO A 219 -15.93 -12.72 -25.19
C PRO A 219 -14.86 -11.92 -25.92
N SER A 220 -13.91 -11.37 -25.19
CA SER A 220 -12.92 -10.48 -25.77
C SER A 220 -11.62 -10.42 -24.97
N LYS A 221 -10.59 -9.82 -25.57
CA LYS A 221 -9.39 -9.41 -24.85
C LYS A 221 -9.61 -8.02 -24.26
N VAL A 222 -9.56 -7.92 -22.96
CA VAL A 222 -9.66 -6.67 -22.22
C VAL A 222 -8.27 -6.22 -21.79
N GLU A 223 -7.87 -5.04 -22.19
CA GLU A 223 -6.59 -4.44 -21.83
C GLU A 223 -6.81 -3.39 -20.74
N LEU A 224 -6.22 -3.61 -19.56
CA LEU A 224 -6.16 -2.61 -18.50
C LEU A 224 -4.77 -1.99 -18.45
N THR A 225 -4.71 -0.68 -18.63
CA THR A 225 -3.49 0.12 -18.49
C THR A 225 -3.60 0.98 -17.23
N VAL A 226 -2.52 1.02 -16.44
CA VAL A 226 -2.39 1.90 -15.29
C VAL A 226 -1.15 2.76 -15.46
N ALA A 227 -1.34 4.07 -15.44
CA ALA A 227 -0.29 5.07 -15.50
C ALA A 227 -0.24 5.83 -14.16
N CYS A 228 0.97 6.18 -13.74
CA CYS A 228 1.18 7.11 -12.64
C CYS A 228 1.71 8.42 -13.24
N GLU A 229 0.97 9.50 -13.09
CA GLU A 229 1.47 10.81 -13.43
C GLU A 229 2.45 11.27 -12.36
N ASN A 230 3.72 11.41 -12.74
CA ASN A 230 4.65 12.13 -11.91
C ASN A 230 4.23 13.60 -11.91
N ALA A 231 3.98 14.16 -10.75
CA ALA A 231 3.85 15.60 -10.58
C ALA A 231 5.21 16.30 -10.82
N VAL A 232 5.68 16.28 -12.04
CA VAL A 232 6.65 17.25 -12.57
C VAL A 232 5.85 18.17 -13.47
N SER A 233 4.91 18.87 -12.90
CA SER A 233 4.39 20.09 -13.49
C SER A 233 5.45 21.18 -13.28
N GLY A 234 6.30 21.36 -14.25
CA GLY A 234 6.87 22.68 -14.47
C GLY A 234 5.72 23.66 -14.64
N GLN A 235 5.38 24.39 -13.61
CA GLN A 235 4.57 25.59 -13.75
C GLN A 235 5.31 26.56 -14.67
N LYS A 236 4.95 26.56 -15.94
CA LYS A 236 5.05 27.77 -16.75
C LYS A 236 3.83 28.62 -16.41
N SER A 237 3.97 29.44 -15.34
CA SER A 237 3.11 30.58 -15.19
C SER A 237 3.46 31.54 -16.32
N ALA A 238 2.54 31.72 -17.25
CA ALA A 238 2.56 32.82 -18.19
C ALA A 238 2.42 34.11 -17.39
N ALA A 239 3.54 34.77 -17.12
CA ALA A 239 3.54 36.14 -16.63
C ALA A 239 3.19 37.05 -17.82
N SER A 240 1.97 37.56 -17.79
CA SER A 240 1.55 38.72 -18.58
C SER A 240 2.45 39.90 -18.19
N GLY A 241 3.03 40.52 -19.21
CA GLY A 241 3.99 41.61 -19.04
C GLY A 241 3.40 42.85 -18.40
N GLN A 242 4.22 43.48 -17.58
CA GLN A 242 4.27 44.94 -17.42
C GLN A 242 5.71 45.37 -17.33
N LYS A 243 6.11 46.19 -18.31
CA LYS A 243 7.36 46.91 -18.33
C LYS A 243 7.34 48.05 -17.31
N SER A 244 8.35 48.15 -16.49
CA SER A 244 8.82 49.44 -16.03
C SER A 244 10.33 49.39 -15.81
N ALA A 245 11.00 50.37 -16.38
CA ALA A 245 12.44 50.54 -16.39
C ALA A 245 12.91 51.19 -15.08
N ALA A 246 14.10 50.84 -14.60
CA ALA A 246 15.15 51.75 -14.16
C ALA A 246 16.34 51.01 -13.53
N SER A 247 17.50 51.36 -14.10
CA SER A 247 18.84 51.57 -13.53
C SER A 247 19.46 50.60 -12.51
N GLY A 248 20.44 49.92 -12.92
CA GLY A 248 21.87 49.84 -12.67
C GLY A 248 22.41 49.86 -11.24
N VAL A 249 23.12 48.79 -10.87
CA VAL A 249 24.43 48.81 -10.21
C VAL A 249 25.04 47.40 -10.32
N GLN A 250 26.27 47.34 -10.83
CA GLN A 250 27.15 46.18 -10.82
C GLN A 250 27.75 46.00 -9.43
N SER A 251 27.82 44.74 -8.93
CA SER A 251 28.92 44.28 -8.11
C SER A 251 29.12 42.78 -8.27
N ALA A 252 30.38 42.46 -8.58
CA ALA A 252 30.88 41.07 -8.73
C ALA A 252 31.15 40.47 -7.35
N ALA A 253 30.83 39.19 -7.16
CA ALA A 253 31.49 38.34 -6.17
C ALA A 253 31.34 36.84 -6.56
N SER A 254 32.48 36.28 -6.90
CA SER A 254 33.03 34.92 -6.71
C SER A 254 32.09 33.73 -6.54
N GLY A 255 32.30 32.76 -7.42
CA GLY A 255 31.71 31.47 -7.47
C GLY A 255 32.02 30.54 -6.30
N HIS A 256 31.02 29.75 -5.96
CA HIS A 256 31.19 28.39 -5.45
C HIS A 256 30.24 27.50 -6.19
N GLN A 257 30.78 26.66 -7.06
CA GLN A 257 30.07 25.57 -7.67
C GLN A 257 29.89 24.46 -6.60
N SER A 258 28.71 24.31 -6.04
CA SER A 258 28.30 23.08 -5.38
C SER A 258 27.67 22.19 -6.41
N ALA A 259 28.31 21.06 -6.68
CA ALA A 259 27.79 20.01 -7.51
C ALA A 259 26.51 19.43 -6.88
N ALA A 260 25.37 19.82 -7.39
CA ALA A 260 24.11 19.16 -7.09
C ALA A 260 24.11 17.78 -7.75
N SER A 261 24.28 16.74 -6.94
CA SER A 261 24.05 15.36 -7.36
C SER A 261 22.59 15.22 -7.78
N GLY A 262 22.36 15.17 -9.08
CA GLY A 262 21.05 14.92 -9.66
C GLY A 262 20.56 13.52 -9.32
N VAL A 263 19.72 13.42 -8.30
CA VAL A 263 18.92 12.22 -8.07
C VAL A 263 17.94 12.12 -9.24
N GLN A 264 18.20 11.20 -10.17
CA GLN A 264 17.23 10.85 -11.20
C GLN A 264 15.97 10.30 -10.50
N LYS A 265 14.90 11.08 -10.47
CA LYS A 265 13.58 10.64 -10.04
C LYS A 265 13.13 9.53 -10.98
N GLY A 266 13.06 8.30 -10.47
CA GLY A 266 12.59 7.15 -11.24
C GLY A 266 11.14 7.33 -11.64
N ASN A 267 10.89 7.45 -12.94
CA ASN A 267 9.55 7.42 -13.53
C ASN A 267 8.93 6.04 -13.27
N LEU A 268 7.88 5.95 -12.48
CA LEU A 268 7.03 4.76 -12.43
C LEU A 268 6.41 4.54 -13.80
N LYS A 269 6.89 3.50 -14.44
CA LYS A 269 6.47 3.18 -15.81
C LYS A 269 5.00 2.77 -15.81
N THR A 270 4.27 3.18 -16.84
CA THR A 270 2.97 2.63 -17.19
C THR A 270 3.01 1.10 -17.20
N LYS A 271 2.04 0.46 -16.53
CA LYS A 271 1.88 -0.99 -16.52
C LYS A 271 0.61 -1.39 -17.25
N ARG A 272 0.67 -2.50 -17.97
CA ARG A 272 -0.45 -3.05 -18.72
C ARG A 272 -0.61 -4.55 -18.42
N ILE A 273 -1.85 -5.00 -18.30
CA ILE A 273 -2.23 -6.42 -18.31
C ILE A 273 -3.31 -6.65 -19.35
N VAL A 274 -3.37 -7.89 -19.84
CA VAL A 274 -4.45 -8.36 -20.72
C VAL A 274 -5.21 -9.44 -19.98
N LEU A 275 -6.51 -9.22 -19.86
CA LEU A 275 -7.48 -10.14 -19.27
C LEU A 275 -8.28 -10.75 -20.42
N VAL A 276 -8.75 -11.96 -20.26
CA VAL A 276 -9.57 -12.65 -21.29
C VAL A 276 -10.91 -12.98 -20.66
N THR A 277 -11.97 -12.46 -21.26
CA THR A 277 -13.34 -12.90 -20.94
C THR A 277 -13.71 -14.11 -21.80
N LYS A 278 -14.42 -15.06 -21.21
CA LYS A 278 -14.89 -16.29 -21.83
C LYS A 278 -16.40 -16.31 -21.91
#